data_a44e15cbb241b8a8c7c1b444614d71ac
#
_entry.id   a44e15cbb241b8a8c7c1b444614d71ac
#
_cell.length_a   1.000
_cell.length_b   1.000
_cell.length_c   1.000
_cell.angle_alpha   90.00
_cell.angle_beta   90.00
_cell.angle_gamma   90.00
#
_symmetry.space_group_name_H-M   'P 1'
#
loop_
_entity.id
_entity.type
_entity.pdbx_description
1 polymer ?
#
loop_
_entity_poly.entity_id
_entity_poly.type
_entity_poly.pdbx_seq_one_letter_code
_entity_poly.pdbx_strand_id
1 'polypeptide(L)'
;MTALERSWFEEAQQSMHGWDFSHLAGRWQTADLPWDYAALVREHLSADDRWLDIDTGGGELMGRFNHQPARTAVTEGWQPNIELLKQTVVKKGITLYPDAAEQLTAVPNSTFDIVTNSHGAMPVKRIAEVLKPGGRFVTQQVGATNNYALSRFFDEHYEPAYPDNQLLTVMAQMQAAGFEILRAEQAYAALSFTDVGAIVYYATVIPWEFPHFDVARMLPKLHQLQSLLAINGRVTTFEDRFMIIARKLARRD
;
A
#
# COMPACT_ATOMS: atom_id res chain seq x y z
N MET A 1 -22.75 29.81 4.19
CA MET A 1 -21.75 29.01 3.45
C MET A 1 -21.07 29.89 2.42
N THR A 2 -19.76 30.07 2.56
CA THR A 2 -18.93 30.84 1.62
C THR A 2 -18.69 30.06 0.32
N ALA A 3 -18.15 30.72 -0.72
CA ALA A 3 -17.76 30.02 -1.95
C ALA A 3 -16.66 28.97 -1.67
N LEU A 4 -15.71 29.27 -0.76
CA LEU A 4 -14.67 28.36 -0.34
C LEU A 4 -15.23 27.11 0.37
N GLU A 5 -16.13 27.29 1.33
CA GLU A 5 -16.79 26.16 2.01
C GLU A 5 -17.56 25.29 1.01
N ARG A 6 -18.23 25.87 0.04
CA ARG A 6 -18.96 25.15 -1.00
C ARG A 6 -18.02 24.25 -1.81
N SER A 7 -16.85 24.77 -2.21
CA SER A 7 -15.87 23.97 -2.93
C SER A 7 -15.38 22.76 -2.11
N TRP A 8 -15.26 22.86 -0.79
CA TRP A 8 -14.92 21.71 0.06
C TRP A 8 -16.01 20.63 0.09
N PHE A 9 -17.29 21.03 0.10
CA PHE A 9 -18.39 20.07 -0.03
C PHE A 9 -18.40 19.38 -1.41
N GLU A 10 -18.05 20.11 -2.48
CA GLU A 10 -17.94 19.55 -3.84
C GLU A 10 -16.76 18.54 -3.93
N GLU A 11 -15.63 18.83 -3.30
CA GLU A 11 -14.49 17.89 -3.22
C GLU A 11 -14.83 16.59 -2.48
N ALA A 12 -15.61 16.66 -1.40
CA ALA A 12 -16.03 15.47 -0.66
C ALA A 12 -17.03 14.59 -1.42
N GLN A 13 -17.60 15.07 -2.54
CA GLN A 13 -18.48 14.27 -3.40
C GLN A 13 -17.74 13.57 -4.54
N GLN A 14 -16.46 13.85 -4.71
CA GLN A 14 -15.64 13.19 -5.72
C GLN A 14 -15.33 11.74 -5.30
N SER A 15 -15.35 10.84 -6.27
CA SER A 15 -15.01 9.43 -6.06
C SER A 15 -13.65 9.10 -6.66
N MET A 16 -12.98 8.14 -6.07
CA MET A 16 -11.74 7.56 -6.61
C MET A 16 -12.06 6.22 -7.31
N HIS A 17 -11.44 5.98 -8.45
CA HIS A 17 -11.52 4.70 -9.16
C HIS A 17 -10.21 3.92 -8.94
N GLY A 18 -10.30 2.75 -8.30
CA GLY A 18 -9.10 2.00 -7.89
C GLY A 18 -8.20 2.85 -6.98
N TRP A 19 -6.91 2.92 -7.29
CA TRP A 19 -5.92 3.75 -6.61
C TRP A 19 -5.49 4.95 -7.45
N ASP A 20 -6.40 5.52 -8.24
CA ASP A 20 -6.13 6.67 -9.10
C ASP A 20 -6.29 7.99 -8.33
N PHE A 21 -5.17 8.58 -7.94
CA PHE A 21 -5.10 9.90 -7.31
C PHE A 21 -4.87 11.04 -8.32
N SER A 22 -5.15 10.86 -9.60
CA SER A 22 -4.96 11.88 -10.64
C SER A 22 -5.72 13.18 -10.36
N HIS A 23 -6.84 13.12 -9.62
CA HIS A 23 -7.58 14.29 -9.14
C HIS A 23 -6.73 15.24 -8.27
N LEU A 24 -5.70 14.72 -7.62
CA LEU A 24 -4.74 15.51 -6.83
C LEU A 24 -3.54 16.04 -7.65
N ALA A 25 -3.48 15.80 -8.95
CA ALA A 25 -2.37 16.24 -9.78
C ALA A 25 -2.15 17.76 -9.69
N GLY A 26 -0.92 18.17 -9.35
CA GLY A 26 -0.56 19.57 -9.14
C GLY A 26 -1.05 20.20 -7.82
N ARG A 27 -1.82 19.46 -7.02
CA ARG A 27 -2.40 19.91 -5.74
C ARG A 27 -1.73 19.26 -4.53
N TRP A 28 -0.93 18.23 -4.76
CA TRP A 28 -0.13 17.56 -3.75
C TRP A 28 1.27 17.23 -4.26
N GLN A 29 2.19 16.95 -3.34
CA GLN A 29 3.54 16.50 -3.63
C GLN A 29 4.00 15.56 -2.53
N THR A 30 4.51 14.40 -2.91
CA THR A 30 5.20 13.44 -2.04
C THR A 30 6.71 13.55 -2.23
N ALA A 31 7.46 13.45 -1.13
CA ALA A 31 8.91 13.27 -1.21
C ALA A 31 9.24 11.84 -1.67
N ASP A 32 10.36 11.68 -2.36
CA ASP A 32 10.84 10.37 -2.78
C ASP A 32 11.19 9.50 -1.56
N LEU A 33 10.92 8.20 -1.69
CA LEU A 33 11.40 7.20 -0.74
C LEU A 33 12.89 6.91 -0.98
N PRO A 34 13.66 6.50 0.05
CA PRO A 34 15.07 6.16 -0.10
C PRO A 34 15.32 4.84 -0.85
N TRP A 35 14.26 4.18 -1.32
CA TRP A 35 14.33 2.97 -2.15
C TRP A 35 13.40 3.09 -3.36
N ASP A 36 13.78 2.40 -4.43
CA ASP A 36 12.91 2.07 -5.57
C ASP A 36 12.45 0.62 -5.44
N TYR A 37 11.18 0.40 -5.12
CA TYR A 37 10.63 -0.94 -4.94
C TYR A 37 10.74 -1.79 -6.21
N ALA A 38 10.51 -1.20 -7.38
CA ALA A 38 10.63 -1.94 -8.64
C ALA A 38 12.09 -2.36 -8.90
N ALA A 39 13.08 -1.53 -8.55
CA ALA A 39 14.48 -1.90 -8.62
C ALA A 39 14.81 -3.05 -7.65
N LEU A 40 14.29 -2.99 -6.40
CA LEU A 40 14.47 -4.06 -5.43
C LEU A 40 13.89 -5.40 -5.91
N VAL A 41 12.68 -5.39 -6.48
CA VAL A 41 12.11 -6.62 -7.05
C VAL A 41 12.97 -7.15 -8.19
N ARG A 42 13.45 -6.29 -9.11
CA ARG A 42 14.33 -6.73 -10.21
C ARG A 42 15.65 -7.33 -9.75
N GLU A 43 16.21 -6.81 -8.66
CA GLU A 43 17.46 -7.34 -8.06
C GLU A 43 17.27 -8.78 -7.57
N HIS A 44 16.07 -9.12 -7.12
CA HIS A 44 15.79 -10.40 -6.47
C HIS A 44 14.98 -11.39 -7.31
N LEU A 45 14.41 -10.96 -8.44
CA LEU A 45 13.61 -11.78 -9.34
C LEU A 45 14.48 -12.30 -10.50
N SER A 46 14.71 -13.61 -10.53
CA SER A 46 15.41 -14.27 -11.63
C SER A 46 14.43 -14.77 -12.70
N ALA A 47 14.89 -14.85 -13.95
CA ALA A 47 14.04 -15.28 -15.07
C ALA A 47 13.43 -16.70 -14.89
N ASP A 48 14.12 -17.56 -14.13
CA ASP A 48 13.67 -18.93 -13.88
C ASP A 48 12.85 -19.09 -12.61
N ASP A 49 12.66 -18.03 -11.81
CA ASP A 49 11.87 -18.08 -10.59
C ASP A 49 10.38 -18.33 -10.88
N ARG A 50 9.73 -19.08 -10.00
CA ARG A 50 8.27 -19.06 -9.87
C ARG A 50 7.90 -17.92 -8.94
N TRP A 51 7.27 -16.92 -9.50
CA TRP A 51 6.94 -15.67 -8.82
C TRP A 51 5.47 -15.57 -8.49
N LEU A 52 5.15 -15.16 -7.27
CA LEU A 52 3.81 -14.77 -6.82
C LEU A 52 3.80 -13.31 -6.43
N ASP A 53 2.91 -12.52 -7.00
CA ASP A 53 2.61 -11.15 -6.56
C ASP A 53 1.27 -11.14 -5.82
N ILE A 54 1.30 -10.73 -4.54
CA ILE A 54 0.13 -10.74 -3.67
C ILE A 54 -0.55 -9.38 -3.73
N ASP A 55 -1.88 -9.38 -3.88
CA ASP A 55 -2.71 -8.18 -3.94
C ASP A 55 -2.28 -7.25 -5.09
N THR A 56 -2.20 -7.84 -6.29
CA THR A 56 -1.57 -7.21 -7.46
C THR A 56 -2.33 -5.98 -8.00
N GLY A 57 -3.54 -5.73 -7.52
CA GLY A 57 -4.40 -4.67 -8.04
C GLY A 57 -4.78 -4.93 -9.51
N GLY A 58 -4.61 -3.94 -10.37
CA GLY A 58 -4.81 -4.08 -11.83
C GLY A 58 -3.65 -4.79 -12.55
N GLY A 59 -2.56 -5.12 -11.85
CA GLY A 59 -1.37 -5.75 -12.42
C GLY A 59 -0.37 -4.77 -13.05
N GLU A 60 -0.53 -3.46 -12.84
CA GLU A 60 0.30 -2.42 -13.48
C GLU A 60 1.77 -2.52 -13.03
N LEU A 61 1.99 -2.70 -11.72
CA LEU A 61 3.33 -2.83 -11.18
C LEU A 61 3.99 -4.11 -11.67
N MET A 62 3.29 -5.25 -11.52
CA MET A 62 3.75 -6.56 -11.97
C MET A 62 4.10 -6.55 -13.46
N GLY A 63 3.31 -5.89 -14.30
CA GLY A 63 3.54 -5.78 -15.74
C GLY A 63 4.87 -5.11 -16.13
N ARG A 64 5.51 -4.36 -15.22
CA ARG A 64 6.80 -3.69 -15.46
C ARG A 64 8.01 -4.62 -15.43
N PHE A 65 7.86 -5.85 -14.94
CA PHE A 65 8.99 -6.77 -14.77
C PHE A 65 9.25 -7.68 -15.96
N ASN A 66 8.31 -7.78 -16.90
CA ASN A 66 8.42 -8.61 -18.11
C ASN A 66 8.85 -10.06 -17.83
N HIS A 67 8.36 -10.63 -16.71
CA HIS A 67 8.65 -12.00 -16.31
C HIS A 67 7.84 -13.00 -17.14
N GLN A 68 8.32 -14.27 -17.23
CA GLN A 68 7.66 -15.32 -17.98
C GLN A 68 6.23 -15.59 -17.46
N PRO A 69 5.17 -15.44 -18.27
CA PRO A 69 3.80 -15.61 -17.80
C PRO A 69 3.52 -16.97 -17.15
N ALA A 70 4.04 -18.07 -17.72
CA ALA A 70 3.86 -19.42 -17.19
C ALA A 70 4.54 -19.66 -15.82
N ARG A 71 5.43 -18.75 -15.39
CA ARG A 71 6.11 -18.78 -14.10
C ARG A 71 5.63 -17.71 -13.14
N THR A 72 4.64 -16.91 -13.56
CA THR A 72 4.07 -15.81 -12.80
C THR A 72 2.68 -16.16 -12.32
N ALA A 73 2.40 -15.87 -11.06
CA ALA A 73 1.08 -15.96 -10.47
C ALA A 73 0.76 -14.66 -9.72
N VAL A 74 -0.51 -14.34 -9.60
CA VAL A 74 -1.00 -13.17 -8.86
C VAL A 74 -2.17 -13.57 -7.97
N THR A 75 -2.35 -12.86 -6.86
CA THR A 75 -3.60 -12.91 -6.08
C THR A 75 -4.32 -11.57 -6.15
N GLU A 76 -5.63 -11.60 -6.03
CA GLU A 76 -6.49 -10.43 -5.91
C GLU A 76 -7.82 -10.82 -5.28
N GLY A 77 -8.29 -10.06 -4.29
CA GLY A 77 -9.53 -10.33 -3.58
C GLY A 77 -10.70 -9.44 -4.01
N TRP A 78 -10.44 -8.29 -4.62
CA TRP A 78 -11.49 -7.35 -5.02
C TRP A 78 -12.07 -7.69 -6.40
N GLN A 79 -13.37 -7.96 -6.43
CA GLN A 79 -14.03 -8.49 -7.63
C GLN A 79 -13.81 -7.66 -8.91
N PRO A 80 -13.86 -6.32 -8.91
CA PRO A 80 -13.58 -5.54 -10.12
C PRO A 80 -12.17 -5.76 -10.67
N ASN A 81 -11.15 -5.85 -9.82
CA ASN A 81 -9.79 -6.15 -10.24
C ASN A 81 -9.66 -7.59 -10.75
N ILE A 82 -10.33 -8.56 -10.11
CA ILE A 82 -10.37 -9.95 -10.59
C ILE A 82 -10.89 -10.01 -12.04
N GLU A 83 -11.97 -9.30 -12.35
CA GLU A 83 -12.51 -9.27 -13.72
C GLU A 83 -11.54 -8.59 -14.70
N LEU A 84 -10.88 -7.50 -14.30
CA LEU A 84 -9.85 -6.85 -15.09
C LEU A 84 -8.68 -7.80 -15.36
N LEU A 85 -8.18 -8.50 -14.34
CA LEU A 85 -7.06 -9.43 -14.46
C LEU A 85 -7.39 -10.63 -15.34
N LYS A 86 -8.63 -11.15 -15.32
CA LYS A 86 -9.09 -12.17 -16.26
C LYS A 86 -8.99 -11.71 -17.72
N GLN A 87 -9.23 -10.43 -17.97
CA GLN A 87 -9.17 -9.85 -19.33
C GLN A 87 -7.74 -9.47 -19.77
N THR A 88 -6.83 -9.27 -18.84
CA THR A 88 -5.47 -8.76 -19.06
C THR A 88 -4.40 -9.82 -18.84
N VAL A 89 -4.09 -10.17 -17.60
CA VAL A 89 -2.93 -11.02 -17.27
C VAL A 89 -3.19 -12.50 -17.51
N VAL A 90 -4.42 -12.99 -17.26
CA VAL A 90 -4.78 -14.41 -17.49
C VAL A 90 -4.70 -14.75 -18.97
N LYS A 91 -5.11 -13.84 -19.86
CA LYS A 91 -4.98 -14.04 -21.32
C LYS A 91 -3.53 -14.13 -21.80
N LYS A 92 -2.57 -13.64 -21.01
CA LYS A 92 -1.14 -13.77 -21.28
C LYS A 92 -0.54 -15.06 -20.73
N GLY A 93 -1.32 -15.88 -20.01
CA GLY A 93 -0.87 -17.14 -19.41
C GLY A 93 -0.38 -17.03 -17.96
N ILE A 94 -0.64 -15.88 -17.28
CA ILE A 94 -0.34 -15.69 -15.85
C ILE A 94 -1.44 -16.36 -15.01
N THR A 95 -1.06 -17.07 -13.98
CA THR A 95 -2.02 -17.72 -13.07
C THR A 95 -2.62 -16.69 -12.11
N LEU A 96 -3.96 -16.60 -12.08
CA LEU A 96 -4.70 -15.80 -11.11
C LEU A 96 -5.29 -16.70 -10.03
N TYR A 97 -5.00 -16.40 -8.77
CA TYR A 97 -5.70 -16.93 -7.61
C TYR A 97 -6.67 -15.84 -7.11
N PRO A 98 -7.99 -15.97 -7.33
CA PRO A 98 -8.99 -15.03 -6.83
C PRO A 98 -9.21 -15.29 -5.34
N ASP A 99 -8.30 -14.82 -4.52
CA ASP A 99 -8.21 -15.11 -3.09
C ASP A 99 -7.84 -13.83 -2.33
N ALA A 100 -8.48 -13.61 -1.19
CA ALA A 100 -8.14 -12.51 -0.31
C ALA A 100 -6.70 -12.66 0.18
N ALA A 101 -5.93 -11.57 0.12
CA ALA A 101 -4.51 -11.58 0.50
C ALA A 101 -4.27 -12.03 1.95
N GLU A 102 -5.26 -11.84 2.82
CA GLU A 102 -5.19 -12.24 4.24
C GLU A 102 -5.13 -13.76 4.44
N GLN A 103 -5.61 -14.55 3.49
CA GLN A 103 -5.77 -16.00 3.66
C GLN A 103 -4.88 -16.82 2.74
N LEU A 104 -4.75 -16.46 1.47
CA LEU A 104 -4.00 -17.19 0.44
C LEU A 104 -4.35 -18.69 0.39
N THR A 105 -5.64 -19.04 0.56
CA THR A 105 -6.09 -20.44 0.72
C THR A 105 -5.95 -21.25 -0.55
N ALA A 106 -6.14 -20.62 -1.72
CA ALA A 106 -6.01 -21.25 -3.02
C ALA A 106 -4.55 -21.39 -3.50
N VAL A 107 -3.60 -20.71 -2.83
CA VAL A 107 -2.20 -20.68 -3.25
C VAL A 107 -1.46 -21.94 -2.73
N PRO A 108 -0.79 -22.73 -3.60
CA PRO A 108 -0.15 -23.97 -3.18
C PRO A 108 1.12 -23.72 -2.33
N ASN A 109 1.36 -24.64 -1.35
CA ASN A 109 2.54 -24.59 -0.50
C ASN A 109 3.83 -24.89 -1.25
N SER A 110 4.96 -24.37 -0.77
CA SER A 110 6.33 -24.66 -1.22
C SER A 110 6.48 -24.61 -2.76
N THR A 111 5.86 -23.61 -3.37
CA THR A 111 5.74 -23.51 -4.84
C THR A 111 6.57 -22.38 -5.41
N PHE A 112 6.68 -21.26 -4.69
CA PHE A 112 7.26 -20.04 -5.23
C PHE A 112 8.70 -19.84 -4.74
N ASP A 113 9.54 -19.34 -5.65
CA ASP A 113 10.93 -18.96 -5.36
C ASP A 113 11.00 -17.55 -4.81
N ILE A 114 10.08 -16.69 -5.27
CA ILE A 114 9.92 -15.33 -4.78
C ILE A 114 8.43 -14.98 -4.63
N VAL A 115 8.12 -14.28 -3.56
CA VAL A 115 6.82 -13.63 -3.31
C VAL A 115 7.05 -12.14 -3.19
N THR A 116 6.20 -11.34 -3.83
CA THR A 116 6.18 -9.88 -3.72
C THR A 116 4.85 -9.38 -3.20
N ASN A 117 4.85 -8.25 -2.52
CA ASN A 117 3.65 -7.58 -2.04
C ASN A 117 3.91 -6.08 -1.87
N SER A 118 3.05 -5.26 -2.44
CA SER A 118 3.14 -3.80 -2.31
C SER A 118 1.83 -3.24 -1.76
N HIS A 119 1.86 -2.83 -0.50
CA HIS A 119 0.73 -2.21 0.22
C HIS A 119 -0.49 -3.13 0.47
N GLY A 120 -0.38 -4.43 0.24
CA GLY A 120 -1.43 -5.41 0.52
C GLY A 120 -1.28 -6.08 1.89
N ALA A 121 -2.23 -6.92 2.26
CA ALA A 121 -2.17 -7.69 3.49
C ALA A 121 -0.97 -8.65 3.52
N MET A 122 -0.40 -8.85 4.70
CA MET A 122 0.79 -9.70 4.90
C MET A 122 0.50 -10.85 5.87
N PRO A 123 -0.14 -11.94 5.45
CA PRO A 123 -0.27 -13.14 6.27
C PRO A 123 1.07 -13.88 6.36
N VAL A 124 1.99 -13.39 7.18
CA VAL A 124 3.42 -13.78 7.21
C VAL A 124 3.62 -15.28 7.30
N LYS A 125 2.83 -15.99 8.14
CA LYS A 125 2.90 -17.46 8.25
C LYS A 125 2.54 -18.14 6.93
N ARG A 126 1.47 -17.65 6.28
CA ARG A 126 1.01 -18.23 5.03
C ARG A 126 1.97 -17.94 3.88
N ILE A 127 2.58 -16.74 3.86
CA ILE A 127 3.66 -16.39 2.92
C ILE A 127 4.85 -17.35 3.10
N ALA A 128 5.22 -17.66 4.35
CA ALA A 128 6.25 -18.65 4.61
C ALA A 128 5.89 -20.05 4.06
N GLU A 129 4.63 -20.47 4.14
CA GLU A 129 4.18 -21.77 3.64
C GLU A 129 4.23 -21.88 2.11
N VAL A 130 3.81 -20.84 1.37
CA VAL A 130 3.78 -20.86 -0.10
C VAL A 130 5.17 -20.74 -0.72
N LEU A 131 6.13 -20.14 0.00
CA LEU A 131 7.53 -20.07 -0.41
C LEU A 131 8.23 -21.44 -0.29
N LYS A 132 9.11 -21.74 -1.23
CA LYS A 132 10.09 -22.81 -1.10
C LYS A 132 11.11 -22.49 0.01
N PRO A 133 11.77 -23.50 0.61
CA PRO A 133 12.96 -23.26 1.43
C PRO A 133 14.00 -22.44 0.65
N GLY A 134 14.54 -21.39 1.25
CA GLY A 134 15.46 -20.45 0.60
C GLY A 134 14.78 -19.38 -0.26
N GLY A 135 13.47 -19.47 -0.49
CA GLY A 135 12.70 -18.49 -1.24
C GLY A 135 12.68 -17.12 -0.58
N ARG A 136 12.44 -16.07 -1.36
CA ARG A 136 12.51 -14.67 -0.93
C ARG A 136 11.13 -14.05 -0.83
N PHE A 137 10.96 -13.18 0.15
CA PHE A 137 9.83 -12.28 0.26
C PHE A 137 10.32 -10.83 0.16
N VAL A 138 9.77 -10.07 -0.79
CA VAL A 138 10.08 -8.65 -1.01
C VAL A 138 8.81 -7.85 -0.85
N THR A 139 8.76 -6.96 0.13
CA THR A 139 7.56 -6.17 0.39
C THR A 139 7.89 -4.71 0.68
N GLN A 140 6.96 -3.81 0.30
CA GLN A 140 6.86 -2.47 0.84
C GLN A 140 5.45 -2.22 1.38
N GLN A 141 5.36 -1.44 2.45
CA GLN A 141 4.11 -1.28 3.19
C GLN A 141 3.88 0.16 3.62
N VAL A 142 2.59 0.47 3.82
CA VAL A 142 2.15 1.66 4.54
C VAL A 142 2.21 1.35 6.03
N GLY A 143 3.01 2.10 6.78
CA GLY A 143 3.13 1.92 8.23
C GLY A 143 1.92 2.44 9.01
N ALA A 144 1.77 1.96 10.23
CA ALA A 144 0.64 2.30 11.12
C ALA A 144 0.52 3.80 11.42
N THR A 145 1.61 4.55 11.31
CA THR A 145 1.64 6.00 11.60
C THR A 145 1.54 6.87 10.34
N ASN A 146 1.07 6.27 9.22
CA ASN A 146 0.83 7.01 7.98
C ASN A 146 -0.15 8.17 8.22
N ASN A 147 0.22 9.39 7.80
CA ASN A 147 -0.57 10.62 8.01
C ASN A 147 -1.02 10.89 9.45
N TYR A 148 -0.44 10.24 10.45
CA TYR A 148 -0.91 10.23 11.83
C TYR A 148 -1.20 11.63 12.40
N ALA A 149 -0.32 12.61 12.14
CA ALA A 149 -0.51 13.97 12.62
C ALA A 149 -1.75 14.65 12.02
N LEU A 150 -2.04 14.41 10.75
CA LEU A 150 -3.21 14.95 10.06
C LEU A 150 -4.49 14.23 10.52
N SER A 151 -4.44 12.91 10.68
CA SER A 151 -5.55 12.11 11.20
C SER A 151 -5.93 12.54 12.63
N ARG A 152 -4.93 12.68 13.52
CA ARG A 152 -5.10 13.20 14.89
C ARG A 152 -5.57 14.66 14.93
N PHE A 153 -5.20 15.47 13.96
CA PHE A 153 -5.74 16.82 13.85
C PHE A 153 -7.25 16.81 13.56
N PHE A 154 -7.75 15.89 12.72
CA PHE A 154 -9.19 15.77 12.46
C PHE A 154 -9.93 15.02 13.56
N ASP A 155 -9.32 14.01 14.16
CA ASP A 155 -9.90 13.24 15.27
C ASP A 155 -8.86 13.04 16.39
N GLU A 156 -9.06 13.70 17.53
CA GLU A 156 -8.14 13.59 18.69
C GLU A 156 -8.08 12.18 19.29
N HIS A 157 -9.05 11.33 18.97
CA HIS A 157 -9.13 9.94 19.41
C HIS A 157 -8.75 8.96 18.31
N TYR A 158 -8.21 9.45 17.19
CA TYR A 158 -7.80 8.59 16.08
C TYR A 158 -6.84 7.48 16.54
N GLU A 159 -7.20 6.25 16.18
CA GLU A 159 -6.34 5.08 16.29
C GLU A 159 -6.15 4.47 14.90
N PRO A 160 -4.94 4.05 14.53
CA PRO A 160 -4.67 3.42 13.25
C PRO A 160 -5.53 2.17 13.02
N ALA A 161 -6.07 2.00 11.82
CA ALA A 161 -6.85 0.81 11.46
C ALA A 161 -6.02 -0.49 11.51
N TYR A 162 -4.70 -0.37 11.31
CA TYR A 162 -3.75 -1.48 11.31
C TYR A 162 -2.57 -1.17 12.26
N PRO A 163 -2.77 -1.15 13.60
CA PRO A 163 -1.76 -0.68 14.56
C PRO A 163 -0.50 -1.54 14.59
N ASP A 164 -0.60 -2.81 14.23
CA ASP A 164 0.53 -3.75 14.20
C ASP A 164 1.34 -3.69 12.89
N ASN A 165 0.91 -2.92 11.90
CA ASN A 165 1.66 -2.77 10.64
C ASN A 165 2.82 -1.78 10.82
N GLN A 166 3.79 -2.18 11.63
CA GLN A 166 5.01 -1.44 11.97
C GLN A 166 6.23 -2.28 11.63
N LEU A 167 7.29 -1.66 11.13
CA LEU A 167 8.50 -2.36 10.70
C LEU A 167 8.99 -3.39 11.72
N LEU A 168 9.21 -2.98 12.97
CA LEU A 168 9.78 -3.88 14.00
C LEU A 168 8.83 -5.02 14.38
N THR A 169 7.53 -4.76 14.43
CA THR A 169 6.49 -5.77 14.70
C THR A 169 6.46 -6.80 13.57
N VAL A 170 6.44 -6.33 12.32
CA VAL A 170 6.42 -7.22 11.15
C VAL A 170 7.71 -8.03 11.04
N MET A 171 8.88 -7.43 11.31
CA MET A 171 10.16 -8.16 11.36
C MET A 171 10.13 -9.28 12.40
N ALA A 172 9.61 -9.01 13.61
CA ALA A 172 9.49 -10.03 14.65
C ALA A 172 8.54 -11.16 14.24
N GLN A 173 7.41 -10.84 13.60
CA GLN A 173 6.48 -11.84 13.06
C GLN A 173 7.14 -12.69 11.96
N MET A 174 7.91 -12.08 11.06
CA MET A 174 8.66 -12.79 10.01
C MET A 174 9.70 -13.74 10.61
N GLN A 175 10.50 -13.28 11.58
CA GLN A 175 11.48 -14.11 12.25
C GLN A 175 10.81 -15.31 12.96
N ALA A 176 9.70 -15.08 13.65
CA ALA A 176 8.91 -16.15 14.26
C ALA A 176 8.32 -17.14 13.25
N ALA A 177 8.07 -16.71 12.01
CA ALA A 177 7.62 -17.56 10.90
C ALA A 177 8.77 -18.26 10.14
N GLY A 178 10.02 -18.11 10.60
CA GLY A 178 11.18 -18.76 10.01
C GLY A 178 11.83 -17.99 8.86
N PHE A 179 11.69 -16.68 8.83
CA PHE A 179 12.43 -15.82 7.90
C PHE A 179 13.72 -15.29 8.54
N GLU A 180 14.74 -15.17 7.71
CA GLU A 180 15.91 -14.32 7.94
C GLU A 180 15.65 -12.98 7.25
N ILE A 181 15.80 -11.88 7.98
CA ILE A 181 15.70 -10.54 7.41
C ILE A 181 17.02 -10.18 6.74
N LEU A 182 17.01 -9.92 5.45
CA LEU A 182 18.18 -9.55 4.66
C LEU A 182 18.37 -8.03 4.60
N ARG A 183 17.25 -7.29 4.49
CA ARG A 183 17.22 -5.82 4.47
C ARG A 183 15.89 -5.34 5.01
N ALA A 184 15.91 -4.26 5.78
CA ALA A 184 14.71 -3.62 6.28
C ALA A 184 14.97 -2.11 6.43
N GLU A 185 14.07 -1.28 5.92
CA GLU A 185 14.17 0.18 6.01
C GLU A 185 12.80 0.78 6.26
N GLN A 186 12.77 1.89 6.99
CA GLN A 186 11.59 2.71 7.20
C GLN A 186 11.90 4.16 6.83
N ALA A 187 10.94 4.84 6.26
CA ALA A 187 11.04 6.26 5.93
C ALA A 187 9.71 6.98 6.24
N TYR A 188 9.84 8.23 6.64
CA TYR A 188 8.74 9.17 6.78
C TYR A 188 8.85 10.20 5.65
N ALA A 189 8.13 9.96 4.56
CA ALA A 189 8.15 10.84 3.40
C ALA A 189 7.18 12.01 3.59
N ALA A 190 7.62 13.23 3.33
CA ALA A 190 6.74 14.39 3.42
C ALA A 190 5.67 14.35 2.32
N LEU A 191 4.41 14.48 2.73
CA LEU A 191 3.26 14.67 1.84
C LEU A 191 2.73 16.08 2.05
N SER A 192 2.78 16.91 1.03
CA SER A 192 2.37 18.32 1.09
C SER A 192 1.19 18.59 0.17
N PHE A 193 0.21 19.33 0.68
CA PHE A 193 -0.96 19.80 -0.07
C PHE A 193 -0.89 21.30 -0.29
N THR A 194 -1.30 21.78 -1.46
CA THR A 194 -1.30 23.21 -1.83
C THR A 194 -2.66 23.87 -1.70
N ASP A 195 -3.72 23.10 -1.44
CA ASP A 195 -5.04 23.60 -1.11
C ASP A 195 -5.80 22.66 -0.16
N VAL A 196 -6.77 23.22 0.57
CA VAL A 196 -7.55 22.46 1.56
C VAL A 196 -8.56 21.53 0.90
N GLY A 197 -9.04 21.85 -0.30
CA GLY A 197 -9.93 20.96 -1.06
C GLY A 197 -9.24 19.63 -1.40
N ALA A 198 -7.94 19.67 -1.73
CA ALA A 198 -7.16 18.44 -1.93
C ALA A 198 -7.08 17.58 -0.66
N ILE A 199 -6.96 18.19 0.52
CA ILE A 199 -7.00 17.47 1.82
C ILE A 199 -8.39 16.88 2.05
N VAL A 200 -9.46 17.62 1.74
CA VAL A 200 -10.85 17.12 1.87
C VAL A 200 -11.06 15.90 0.97
N TYR A 201 -10.70 15.99 -0.31
CA TYR A 201 -10.80 14.85 -1.22
C TYR A 201 -10.00 13.65 -0.67
N TYR A 202 -8.73 13.86 -0.32
CA TYR A 202 -7.85 12.82 0.20
C TYR A 202 -8.44 12.14 1.45
N ALA A 203 -8.90 12.92 2.43
CA ALA A 203 -9.51 12.38 3.64
C ALA A 203 -10.81 11.61 3.37
N THR A 204 -11.56 11.99 2.32
CA THR A 204 -12.80 11.30 1.94
C THR A 204 -12.53 9.94 1.29
N VAL A 205 -11.49 9.83 0.45
CA VAL A 205 -11.23 8.61 -0.32
C VAL A 205 -10.39 7.57 0.42
N ILE A 206 -9.79 7.92 1.58
CA ILE A 206 -9.05 6.99 2.44
C ILE A 206 -9.62 6.96 3.87
N PRO A 207 -10.87 6.50 4.05
CA PRO A 207 -11.60 6.61 5.32
C PRO A 207 -10.98 5.81 6.48
N TRP A 208 -10.11 4.84 6.21
CA TRP A 208 -9.38 4.10 7.26
C TRP A 208 -8.31 4.96 7.96
N GLU A 209 -7.79 6.03 7.30
CA GLU A 209 -6.89 7.01 7.93
C GLU A 209 -7.65 8.21 8.51
N PHE A 210 -8.83 8.51 7.99
CA PHE A 210 -9.67 9.63 8.41
C PHE A 210 -11.09 9.15 8.75
N PRO A 211 -11.24 8.30 9.79
CA PRO A 211 -12.54 7.77 10.17
C PRO A 211 -13.49 8.91 10.53
N HIS A 212 -14.75 8.76 10.12
CA HIS A 212 -15.82 9.74 10.40
C HIS A 212 -15.54 11.15 9.88
N PHE A 213 -14.65 11.32 8.88
CA PHE A 213 -14.44 12.61 8.24
C PHE A 213 -15.74 13.10 7.59
N ASP A 214 -16.16 14.30 7.95
CA ASP A 214 -17.35 14.96 7.43
C ASP A 214 -17.08 16.46 7.34
N VAL A 215 -17.30 17.06 6.17
CA VAL A 215 -16.96 18.47 5.92
C VAL A 215 -17.68 19.40 6.88
N ALA A 216 -18.98 19.17 7.13
CA ALA A 216 -19.77 20.07 7.99
C ALA A 216 -19.24 20.08 9.43
N ARG A 217 -18.86 18.92 9.94
CA ARG A 217 -18.26 18.78 11.28
C ARG A 217 -16.85 19.37 11.34
N MET A 218 -16.11 19.28 10.24
CA MET A 218 -14.70 19.68 10.17
C MET A 218 -14.48 21.11 9.73
N LEU A 219 -15.54 21.91 9.41
CA LEU A 219 -15.40 23.30 8.98
C LEU A 219 -14.43 24.14 9.84
N PRO A 220 -14.48 24.13 11.18
CA PRO A 220 -13.53 24.91 11.98
C PRO A 220 -12.08 24.49 11.75
N LYS A 221 -11.81 23.17 11.63
CA LYS A 221 -10.47 22.62 11.37
C LYS A 221 -10.00 22.90 9.94
N LEU A 222 -10.91 22.84 8.96
CA LEU A 222 -10.60 23.21 7.57
C LEU A 222 -10.22 24.69 7.44
N HIS A 223 -10.89 25.58 8.17
CA HIS A 223 -10.50 27.00 8.23
C HIS A 223 -9.14 27.21 8.89
N GLN A 224 -8.78 26.41 9.91
CA GLN A 224 -7.43 26.44 10.52
C GLN A 224 -6.37 25.99 9.49
N LEU A 225 -6.63 24.91 8.73
CA LEU A 225 -5.73 24.48 7.64
C LEU A 225 -5.61 25.54 6.54
N GLN A 226 -6.72 26.23 6.20
CA GLN A 226 -6.70 27.33 5.24
C GLN A 226 -5.85 28.50 5.71
N SER A 227 -5.90 28.83 7.01
CA SER A 227 -5.06 29.86 7.60
C SER A 227 -3.57 29.45 7.59
N LEU A 228 -3.28 28.20 7.92
CA LEU A 228 -1.93 27.63 7.85
C LEU A 228 -1.38 27.66 6.42
N LEU A 229 -2.22 27.30 5.47
CA LEU A 229 -1.88 27.32 4.04
C LEU A 229 -1.57 28.73 3.55
N ALA A 230 -2.35 29.75 3.99
CA ALA A 230 -2.11 31.14 3.64
C ALA A 230 -0.76 31.66 4.17
N ILE A 231 -0.27 31.13 5.31
CA ILE A 231 1.01 31.52 5.91
C ILE A 231 2.18 30.77 5.23
N ASN A 232 2.04 29.45 5.01
CA ASN A 232 3.16 28.57 4.65
C ASN A 232 3.15 28.14 3.16
N GLY A 233 2.09 28.44 2.42
CA GLY A 233 1.88 28.01 1.02
C GLY A 233 1.57 26.52 0.86
N ARG A 234 1.62 25.74 1.95
CA ARG A 234 1.32 24.31 1.96
C ARG A 234 0.95 23.80 3.36
N VAL A 235 0.24 22.68 3.40
CA VAL A 235 0.04 21.86 4.59
C VAL A 235 0.80 20.56 4.40
N THR A 236 1.66 20.20 5.34
CA THR A 236 2.51 19.00 5.24
C THR A 236 2.16 18.01 6.33
N THR A 237 2.00 16.75 5.94
CA THR A 237 1.95 15.55 6.78
C THR A 237 3.06 14.59 6.36
N PHE A 238 3.12 13.39 6.95
CA PHE A 238 4.16 12.41 6.64
C PHE A 238 3.54 11.05 6.33
N GLU A 239 3.96 10.47 5.24
CA GLU A 239 3.69 9.09 4.90
C GLU A 239 4.68 8.19 5.62
N ASP A 240 4.17 7.24 6.41
CA ASP A 240 4.97 6.16 7.00
C ASP A 240 5.06 5.02 5.99
N ARG A 241 6.27 4.71 5.56
CA ARG A 241 6.57 3.64 4.60
C ARG A 241 7.69 2.77 5.13
N PHE A 242 7.57 1.46 4.96
CA PHE A 242 8.69 0.56 5.20
C PHE A 242 8.81 -0.49 4.11
N MET A 243 10.00 -1.05 3.97
CA MET A 243 10.28 -2.17 3.10
C MET A 243 11.06 -3.26 3.83
N ILE A 244 10.82 -4.51 3.45
CA ILE A 244 11.54 -5.66 3.97
C ILE A 244 11.88 -6.61 2.83
N ILE A 245 13.12 -7.11 2.83
CA ILE A 245 13.57 -8.24 2.04
C ILE A 245 13.94 -9.34 3.03
N ALA A 246 13.28 -10.49 2.90
CA ALA A 246 13.49 -11.62 3.79
C ALA A 246 13.67 -12.92 2.99
N ARG A 247 14.36 -13.87 3.57
CA ARG A 247 14.60 -15.21 3.03
C ARG A 247 13.98 -16.25 3.97
N LYS A 248 13.16 -17.15 3.44
CA LYS A 248 12.67 -18.30 4.20
C LYS A 248 13.83 -19.25 4.51
N LEU A 249 14.04 -19.53 5.78
CA LEU A 249 15.03 -20.50 6.21
C LEU A 249 14.60 -21.94 5.83
N ALA A 250 15.56 -22.78 5.48
CA ALA A 250 15.31 -24.21 5.42
C ALA A 250 14.98 -24.72 6.83
N ARG A 251 13.98 -25.62 6.96
CA ARG A 251 13.78 -26.30 8.24
C ARG A 251 15.08 -27.04 8.59
N ARG A 252 15.61 -26.78 9.77
CA ARG A 252 16.60 -27.65 10.34
C ARG A 252 15.85 -28.91 10.81
N ASP A 253 16.15 -30.02 10.17
CA ASP A 253 15.71 -31.34 10.63
C ASP A 253 16.20 -31.62 12.05
#